data_e37a7fa3a8060499120a7120b58edb6e
#
_entry.id   e37a7fa3a8060499120a7120b58edb6e
#
_cell.length_a   1.000
_cell.length_b   1.000
_cell.length_c   1.000
_cell.angle_alpha   90.00
_cell.angle_beta   90.00
_cell.angle_gamma   90.00
#
_symmetry.space_group_name_H-M   'P 1'
#
loop_
_entity.id
_entity.type
_entity.pdbx_description
1 polymer ?
#
loop_
_entity_poly.entity_id
_entity_poly.type
_entity_poly.pdbx_seq_one_letter_code
_entity_poly.pdbx_strand_id
1 'polypeptide(L)'
;KVPDRTASLHQTSYWAVYGSDYYYSKMSGAEKQFYQALYDVNMSFLTGNKSAGYKTFDSARHYHSGFVSIGSLDLDTALEVAKILQMSNPQFYFVNDEMLYGVNSDGKYQLALGVYNTCSNGSARADKTNGIKNKLDSWVASIKSKATILDMEQEAHDIIMQNCWYSEEGSYHQSSAGVLLEGKAVCAGYAETFEMLCNAVGIQT
;
A
#
# COMPACT_ATOMS: atom_id res chain seq x y z
N LYS A 1 -21.58 16.88 -0.68
CA LYS A 1 -21.96 15.55 -1.18
C LYS A 1 -20.69 14.85 -1.57
N VAL A 2 -20.32 13.79 -0.87
CA VAL A 2 -19.14 12.96 -1.23
C VAL A 2 -19.38 12.43 -2.64
N PRO A 3 -18.39 12.57 -3.57
CA PRO A 3 -18.53 12.03 -4.92
C PRO A 3 -18.78 10.53 -4.88
N ASP A 4 -19.75 10.06 -5.65
CA ASP A 4 -20.02 8.64 -5.80
C ASP A 4 -18.86 8.00 -6.62
N ARG A 5 -18.06 7.14 -5.98
CA ARG A 5 -16.97 6.40 -6.62
C ARG A 5 -17.51 5.19 -7.41
N THR A 6 -18.36 5.43 -8.40
CA THR A 6 -19.00 4.34 -9.16
C THR A 6 -18.12 3.67 -10.22
N ALA A 7 -16.84 3.99 -10.34
CA ALA A 7 -15.98 3.50 -11.43
C ALA A 7 -14.55 3.11 -11.02
N SER A 8 -14.29 2.66 -9.80
CA SER A 8 -12.99 2.11 -9.44
C SER A 8 -12.88 0.65 -9.88
N LEU A 9 -11.82 0.30 -10.60
CA LEU A 9 -11.48 -1.07 -11.02
C LEU A 9 -11.34 -2.06 -9.82
N HIS A 10 -11.25 -1.55 -8.59
CA HIS A 10 -10.89 -2.29 -7.40
C HIS A 10 -12.02 -2.41 -6.37
N GLN A 11 -13.24 -1.98 -6.65
CA GLN A 11 -14.35 -1.85 -5.68
C GLN A 11 -14.87 -3.15 -5.03
N THR A 12 -14.39 -4.31 -5.39
CA THR A 12 -14.90 -5.58 -4.86
C THR A 12 -14.20 -6.08 -3.59
N SER A 13 -13.10 -5.44 -3.18
CA SER A 13 -12.29 -5.83 -2.02
C SER A 13 -12.40 -4.80 -0.89
N TYR A 14 -12.49 -5.26 0.35
CA TYR A 14 -12.41 -4.41 1.55
C TYR A 14 -11.24 -3.41 1.49
N TRP A 15 -10.08 -3.86 1.02
CA TRP A 15 -8.85 -3.07 1.00
C TRP A 15 -8.77 -2.06 -0.15
N ALA A 16 -9.56 -2.24 -1.19
CA ALA A 16 -9.51 -1.38 -2.37
C ALA A 16 -9.89 0.08 -2.10
N VAL A 17 -10.74 0.31 -1.10
CA VAL A 17 -11.20 1.67 -0.76
C VAL A 17 -10.12 2.57 -0.17
N TYR A 18 -9.00 1.99 0.27
CA TYR A 18 -7.90 2.71 0.91
C TYR A 18 -6.87 3.27 -0.07
N GLY A 19 -6.88 2.82 -1.33
CA GLY A 19 -6.01 3.30 -2.39
C GLY A 19 -6.64 4.36 -3.27
N SER A 20 -5.85 4.93 -4.20
CA SER A 20 -6.27 5.92 -5.17
C SER A 20 -6.03 5.44 -6.60
N ASP A 21 -7.03 5.64 -7.49
CA ASP A 21 -6.93 5.32 -8.92
C ASP A 21 -6.54 6.54 -9.77
N TYR A 22 -6.21 7.66 -9.15
CA TYR A 22 -5.97 8.92 -9.86
C TYR A 22 -4.89 8.79 -10.93
N TYR A 23 -3.72 8.31 -10.57
CA TYR A 23 -2.60 8.14 -11.51
C TYR A 23 -2.84 6.98 -12.46
N TYR A 24 -3.41 5.87 -11.99
CA TYR A 24 -3.77 4.73 -12.84
C TYR A 24 -4.66 5.17 -14.01
N SER A 25 -5.63 6.05 -13.78
CA SER A 25 -6.55 6.53 -14.81
C SER A 25 -5.84 7.19 -16.00
N LYS A 26 -4.65 7.78 -15.76
CA LYS A 26 -3.86 8.55 -16.74
C LYS A 26 -2.80 7.72 -17.47
N MET A 27 -2.57 6.48 -17.09
CA MET A 27 -1.57 5.60 -17.66
C MET A 27 -1.94 5.14 -19.07
N SER A 28 -0.93 4.80 -19.88
CA SER A 28 -1.07 4.08 -21.14
C SER A 28 -1.60 2.65 -20.93
N GLY A 29 -1.99 1.97 -22.02
CA GLY A 29 -2.48 0.59 -21.93
C GLY A 29 -1.44 -0.39 -21.38
N ALA A 30 -0.17 -0.25 -21.78
CA ALA A 30 0.93 -1.11 -21.29
C ALA A 30 1.23 -0.89 -19.80
N GLU A 31 1.27 0.38 -19.38
CA GLU A 31 1.46 0.74 -17.97
C GLU A 31 0.31 0.22 -17.10
N LYS A 32 -0.94 0.36 -17.56
CA LYS A 32 -2.12 -0.19 -16.87
C LYS A 32 -2.06 -1.71 -16.69
N GLN A 33 -1.62 -2.44 -17.71
CA GLN A 33 -1.48 -3.89 -17.63
C GLN A 33 -0.44 -4.29 -16.59
N PHE A 34 0.71 -3.63 -16.59
CA PHE A 34 1.76 -3.90 -15.59
C PHE A 34 1.31 -3.49 -14.18
N TYR A 35 0.75 -2.28 -14.03
CA TYR A 35 0.20 -1.81 -12.76
C TYR A 35 -0.81 -2.79 -12.18
N GLN A 36 -1.79 -3.23 -13.00
CA GLN A 36 -2.82 -4.16 -12.56
C GLN A 36 -2.24 -5.50 -12.11
N ALA A 37 -1.31 -6.07 -12.87
CA ALA A 37 -0.66 -7.32 -12.51
C ALA A 37 0.14 -7.20 -11.19
N LEU A 38 0.84 -6.08 -11.00
CA LEU A 38 1.58 -5.82 -9.76
C LEU A 38 0.64 -5.55 -8.58
N TYR A 39 -0.48 -4.83 -8.81
CA TYR A 39 -1.53 -4.63 -7.82
C TYR A 39 -2.15 -5.96 -7.36
N ASP A 40 -2.50 -6.84 -8.29
CA ASP A 40 -3.14 -8.12 -7.99
C ASP A 40 -2.24 -9.04 -7.16
N VAL A 41 -0.94 -9.06 -7.47
CA VAL A 41 0.05 -9.80 -6.67
C VAL A 41 0.11 -9.25 -5.25
N ASN A 42 0.18 -7.93 -5.08
CA ASN A 42 0.26 -7.30 -3.77
C ASN A 42 -1.06 -7.41 -2.98
N MET A 43 -2.21 -7.33 -3.65
CA MET A 43 -3.51 -7.57 -3.03
C MET A 43 -3.65 -9.03 -2.54
N SER A 44 -3.22 -9.99 -3.36
CA SER A 44 -3.19 -11.41 -2.96
C SER A 44 -2.22 -11.65 -1.79
N PHE A 45 -1.12 -10.92 -1.76
CA PHE A 45 -0.17 -10.98 -0.65
C PHE A 45 -0.74 -10.35 0.63
N LEU A 46 -1.46 -9.23 0.53
CA LEU A 46 -2.15 -8.56 1.64
C LEU A 46 -3.20 -9.47 2.29
N THR A 47 -4.03 -10.11 1.46
CA THR A 47 -5.21 -10.87 1.92
C THR A 47 -4.91 -12.32 2.23
N GLY A 48 -3.77 -12.84 1.77
CA GLY A 48 -3.35 -14.22 1.95
C GLY A 48 -2.38 -14.42 3.11
N ASN A 49 -2.00 -15.68 3.32
CA ASN A 49 -1.04 -16.09 4.35
C ASN A 49 0.23 -16.75 3.78
N LYS A 50 0.47 -16.60 2.48
CA LYS A 50 1.70 -17.10 1.84
C LYS A 50 2.90 -16.27 2.30
N SER A 51 3.98 -16.93 2.69
CA SER A 51 5.23 -16.25 3.03
C SER A 51 5.85 -15.57 1.80
N ALA A 52 6.60 -14.48 2.03
CA ALA A 52 7.33 -13.77 1.00
C ALA A 52 8.37 -14.66 0.31
N GLY A 53 8.55 -14.45 -0.98
CA GLY A 53 9.75 -14.91 -1.67
C GLY A 53 10.97 -14.09 -1.24
N TYR A 54 12.16 -14.55 -1.59
CA TYR A 54 13.36 -13.75 -1.35
C TYR A 54 14.40 -13.97 -2.44
N LYS A 55 15.27 -12.97 -2.62
CA LYS A 55 16.53 -13.06 -3.35
C LYS A 55 17.68 -12.79 -2.37
N THR A 56 18.82 -13.41 -2.62
CA THR A 56 20.03 -13.17 -1.81
C THR A 56 21.05 -12.44 -2.66
N PHE A 57 21.43 -11.24 -2.23
CA PHE A 57 22.54 -10.45 -2.77
C PHE A 57 23.14 -9.62 -1.62
N ASP A 58 24.36 -9.18 -1.75
CA ASP A 58 25.11 -8.45 -0.71
C ASP A 58 25.08 -9.13 0.66
N SER A 59 25.09 -10.48 0.66
CA SER A 59 25.03 -11.33 1.86
C SER A 59 23.75 -11.16 2.71
N ALA A 60 22.71 -10.52 2.16
CA ALA A 60 21.41 -10.32 2.81
C ALA A 60 20.27 -10.97 2.01
N ARG A 61 19.15 -11.22 2.71
CA ARG A 61 17.89 -11.63 2.06
C ARG A 61 17.02 -10.40 1.84
N HIS A 62 16.59 -10.24 0.60
CA HIS A 62 15.66 -9.20 0.17
C HIS A 62 14.33 -9.87 -0.16
N TYR A 63 13.33 -9.62 0.68
CA TYR A 63 12.02 -10.25 0.56
C TYR A 63 11.13 -9.50 -0.42
N HIS A 64 10.22 -10.21 -1.09
CA HIS A 64 9.31 -9.64 -2.07
C HIS A 64 7.94 -10.34 -2.07
N SER A 65 6.90 -9.62 -2.50
CA SER A 65 5.53 -10.11 -2.61
C SER A 65 5.33 -11.10 -3.78
N GLY A 66 6.07 -10.93 -4.86
CA GLY A 66 6.02 -11.75 -6.07
C GLY A 66 6.49 -10.97 -7.29
N PHE A 67 7.18 -11.64 -8.22
CA PHE A 67 7.61 -11.04 -9.47
C PHE A 67 6.51 -10.99 -10.51
N VAL A 68 6.45 -9.88 -11.25
CA VAL A 68 5.55 -9.64 -12.37
C VAL A 68 6.36 -9.23 -13.59
N SER A 69 6.02 -9.78 -14.77
CA SER A 69 6.63 -9.34 -16.03
C SER A 69 6.28 -7.89 -16.32
N ILE A 70 7.30 -7.09 -16.71
CA ILE A 70 7.08 -5.70 -17.11
C ILE A 70 6.45 -5.57 -18.52
N GLY A 71 6.22 -6.70 -19.22
CA GLY A 71 5.59 -6.73 -20.53
C GLY A 71 6.45 -6.06 -21.61
N SER A 72 5.87 -5.06 -22.28
CA SER A 72 6.54 -4.27 -23.32
C SER A 72 7.17 -2.96 -22.79
N LEU A 73 7.09 -2.71 -21.47
CA LEU A 73 7.70 -1.51 -20.89
C LEU A 73 9.22 -1.65 -20.85
N ASP A 74 9.92 -0.53 -20.95
CA ASP A 74 11.31 -0.44 -20.53
C ASP A 74 11.40 -0.46 -18.98
N LEU A 75 12.59 -0.70 -18.46
CA LEU A 75 12.78 -0.86 -17.01
C LEU A 75 12.50 0.44 -16.24
N ASP A 76 12.90 1.58 -16.78
CA ASP A 76 12.74 2.87 -16.10
C ASP A 76 11.26 3.21 -15.96
N THR A 77 10.49 3.07 -17.04
CA THR A 77 9.03 3.23 -17.00
C THR A 77 8.37 2.25 -16.02
N ALA A 78 8.82 0.98 -16.00
CA ALA A 78 8.27 0.00 -15.07
C ALA A 78 8.57 0.36 -13.60
N LEU A 79 9.75 0.88 -13.30
CA LEU A 79 10.10 1.36 -11.95
C LEU A 79 9.24 2.56 -11.54
N GLU A 80 8.98 3.50 -12.46
CA GLU A 80 8.08 4.63 -12.21
C GLU A 80 6.64 4.17 -11.92
N VAL A 81 6.11 3.24 -12.72
CA VAL A 81 4.78 2.66 -12.51
C VAL A 81 4.71 1.94 -11.15
N ALA A 82 5.74 1.18 -10.79
CA ALA A 82 5.79 0.50 -9.49
C ALA A 82 5.83 1.48 -8.32
N LYS A 83 6.57 2.59 -8.45
CA LYS A 83 6.59 3.66 -7.44
C LYS A 83 5.23 4.33 -7.30
N ILE A 84 4.56 4.64 -8.41
CA ILE A 84 3.21 5.19 -8.38
C ILE A 84 2.25 4.21 -7.71
N LEU A 85 2.34 2.91 -8.01
CA LEU A 85 1.51 1.90 -7.35
C LEU A 85 1.73 1.89 -5.85
N GLN A 86 2.98 1.90 -5.39
CA GLN A 86 3.31 1.93 -3.96
C GLN A 86 2.71 3.17 -3.28
N MET A 87 2.92 4.35 -3.86
CA MET A 87 2.42 5.61 -3.30
C MET A 87 0.88 5.72 -3.33
N SER A 88 0.23 5.16 -4.36
CA SER A 88 -1.23 5.20 -4.51
C SER A 88 -1.97 4.10 -3.75
N ASN A 89 -1.26 3.20 -3.07
CA ASN A 89 -1.84 2.06 -2.38
C ASN A 89 -1.25 1.85 -0.98
N PRO A 90 -1.43 2.83 -0.07
CA PRO A 90 -0.86 2.78 1.27
C PRO A 90 -1.38 1.62 2.13
N GLN A 91 -2.45 0.92 1.70
CA GLN A 91 -2.90 -0.33 2.30
C GLN A 91 -1.90 -1.48 2.14
N PHE A 92 -0.94 -1.37 1.23
CA PHE A 92 0.18 -2.33 1.11
C PHE A 92 1.27 -2.04 2.16
N TYR A 93 0.88 -1.88 3.38
CA TYR A 93 1.68 -1.50 4.55
C TYR A 93 2.95 -2.35 4.74
N PHE A 94 3.00 -3.54 4.16
CA PHE A 94 4.12 -4.49 4.23
C PHE A 94 5.25 -4.17 3.23
N VAL A 95 5.02 -3.26 2.27
CA VAL A 95 6.00 -2.88 1.26
C VAL A 95 7.02 -1.94 1.88
N ASN A 96 8.31 -2.21 1.63
CA ASN A 96 9.41 -1.33 1.96
C ASN A 96 9.82 -0.49 0.73
N ASP A 97 10.89 0.27 0.84
CA ASP A 97 11.42 1.15 -0.21
C ASP A 97 12.21 0.42 -1.32
N GLU A 98 12.35 -0.90 -1.22
CA GLU A 98 13.08 -1.70 -2.21
C GLU A 98 12.19 -2.09 -3.39
N MET A 99 12.77 -2.04 -4.59
CA MET A 99 12.21 -2.65 -5.81
C MET A 99 13.19 -3.66 -6.35
N LEU A 100 12.79 -4.92 -6.39
CA LEU A 100 13.60 -6.00 -6.91
C LEU A 100 13.26 -6.24 -8.38
N TYR A 101 14.26 -6.28 -9.25
CA TYR A 101 14.06 -6.60 -10.65
C TYR A 101 15.12 -7.58 -11.14
N GLY A 102 14.87 -8.19 -12.27
CA GLY A 102 15.78 -9.14 -12.90
C GLY A 102 15.19 -9.74 -14.16
N VAL A 103 15.95 -10.62 -14.78
CA VAL A 103 15.52 -11.30 -16.00
C VAL A 103 15.08 -12.71 -15.64
N ASN A 104 13.92 -13.14 -16.15
CA ASN A 104 13.42 -14.50 -15.98
C ASN A 104 14.12 -15.50 -16.93
N SER A 105 13.73 -16.79 -16.85
CA SER A 105 14.28 -17.85 -17.72
C SER A 105 14.07 -17.60 -19.22
N ASP A 106 13.07 -16.80 -19.59
CA ASP A 106 12.73 -16.49 -20.99
C ASP A 106 13.42 -15.20 -21.47
N GLY A 107 14.34 -14.65 -20.68
CA GLY A 107 15.08 -13.42 -21.01
C GLY A 107 14.26 -12.14 -20.86
N LYS A 108 13.09 -12.18 -20.19
CA LYS A 108 12.23 -11.02 -19.99
C LYS A 108 12.41 -10.39 -18.62
N TYR A 109 12.40 -9.08 -18.57
CA TYR A 109 12.42 -8.35 -17.30
C TYR A 109 11.16 -8.58 -16.48
N GLN A 110 11.36 -8.69 -15.19
CA GLN A 110 10.31 -8.78 -14.17
C GLN A 110 10.69 -7.90 -12.98
N LEU A 111 9.67 -7.43 -12.26
CA LEU A 111 9.80 -6.55 -11.10
C LEU A 111 8.89 -7.03 -9.96
N ALA A 112 9.34 -6.82 -8.73
CA ALA A 112 8.56 -7.07 -7.52
C ALA A 112 8.78 -5.94 -6.52
N LEU A 113 7.76 -5.62 -5.72
CA LEU A 113 7.91 -4.75 -4.55
C LEU A 113 8.59 -5.50 -3.42
N GLY A 114 9.53 -4.83 -2.76
CA GLY A 114 10.20 -5.32 -1.58
C GLY A 114 9.24 -5.39 -0.38
N VAL A 115 9.52 -6.30 0.53
CA VAL A 115 8.68 -6.56 1.71
C VAL A 115 9.54 -6.45 2.96
N TYR A 116 9.05 -5.74 3.97
CA TYR A 116 9.71 -5.70 5.27
C TYR A 116 9.95 -7.13 5.81
N ASN A 117 11.14 -7.37 6.33
CA ASN A 117 11.49 -8.69 6.90
C ASN A 117 10.45 -9.15 7.96
N THR A 118 9.97 -8.24 8.77
CA THR A 118 8.94 -8.46 9.80
C THR A 118 7.57 -8.84 9.23
N CYS A 119 7.35 -8.69 7.91
CA CYS A 119 6.15 -9.09 7.16
C CYS A 119 6.40 -10.30 6.24
N SER A 120 7.60 -10.89 6.25
CA SER A 120 7.96 -11.99 5.35
C SER A 120 7.25 -13.31 5.71
N ASN A 121 6.95 -13.56 6.97
CA ASN A 121 6.18 -14.72 7.41
C ASN A 121 4.68 -14.49 7.17
N GLY A 122 4.04 -15.41 6.46
CA GLY A 122 2.65 -15.27 6.03
C GLY A 122 1.64 -15.22 7.18
N SER A 123 1.78 -16.08 8.18
CA SER A 123 0.86 -16.09 9.33
C SER A 123 1.02 -14.82 10.18
N ALA A 124 2.25 -14.44 10.50
CA ALA A 124 2.53 -13.22 11.26
C ALA A 124 2.04 -11.96 10.54
N ARG A 125 2.13 -11.92 9.20
CA ARG A 125 1.57 -10.84 8.39
C ARG A 125 0.04 -10.84 8.43
N ALA A 126 -0.60 -12.00 8.32
CA ALA A 126 -2.06 -12.10 8.41
C ALA A 126 -2.59 -11.57 9.75
N ASP A 127 -1.91 -11.87 10.86
CA ASP A 127 -2.26 -11.32 12.18
C ASP A 127 -2.14 -9.79 12.22
N LYS A 128 -1.07 -9.23 11.63
CA LYS A 128 -0.90 -7.77 11.49
C LYS A 128 -2.01 -7.16 10.62
N THR A 129 -2.32 -7.79 9.48
CA THR A 129 -3.41 -7.35 8.58
C THR A 129 -4.75 -7.29 9.32
N ASN A 130 -5.06 -8.30 10.13
CA ASN A 130 -6.27 -8.32 10.95
C ASN A 130 -6.27 -7.21 12.02
N GLY A 131 -5.14 -6.98 12.66
CA GLY A 131 -4.99 -5.88 13.63
C GLY A 131 -5.20 -4.50 13.00
N ILE A 132 -4.60 -4.26 11.82
CA ILE A 132 -4.79 -3.04 11.03
C ILE A 132 -6.26 -2.89 10.63
N LYS A 133 -6.88 -3.96 10.12
CA LYS A 133 -8.29 -3.94 9.73
C LYS A 133 -9.20 -3.50 10.87
N ASN A 134 -9.04 -4.09 12.06
CA ASN A 134 -9.86 -3.73 13.22
C ASN A 134 -9.70 -2.26 13.63
N LYS A 135 -8.47 -1.74 13.56
CA LYS A 135 -8.18 -0.33 13.84
C LYS A 135 -8.84 0.58 12.80
N LEU A 136 -8.66 0.27 11.51
CA LEU A 136 -9.26 1.03 10.41
C LEU A 136 -10.79 1.02 10.45
N ASP A 137 -11.42 -0.13 10.76
CA ASP A 137 -12.88 -0.22 10.88
C ASP A 137 -13.41 0.77 11.95
N SER A 138 -12.73 0.86 13.10
CA SER A 138 -13.08 1.80 14.15
C SER A 138 -12.88 3.26 13.73
N TRP A 139 -11.73 3.58 13.14
CA TRP A 139 -11.37 4.94 12.75
C TRP A 139 -12.26 5.46 11.63
N VAL A 140 -12.47 4.64 10.59
CA VAL A 140 -13.35 4.98 9.46
C VAL A 140 -14.79 5.17 9.91
N ALA A 141 -15.29 4.36 10.87
CA ALA A 141 -16.62 4.56 11.44
C ALA A 141 -16.74 5.91 12.16
N SER A 142 -15.73 6.31 12.95
CA SER A 142 -15.69 7.63 13.59
C SER A 142 -15.73 8.77 12.57
N ILE A 143 -14.89 8.70 11.53
CA ILE A 143 -14.82 9.72 10.48
C ILE A 143 -16.15 9.81 9.73
N LYS A 144 -16.75 8.69 9.33
CA LYS A 144 -18.05 8.65 8.63
C LYS A 144 -19.22 9.20 9.46
N SER A 145 -19.10 9.27 10.79
CA SER A 145 -20.11 9.85 11.66
C SER A 145 -20.16 11.38 11.58
N LYS A 146 -19.17 12.04 10.97
CA LYS A 146 -19.09 13.49 10.87
C LYS A 146 -20.00 14.04 9.77
N ALA A 147 -20.49 15.25 9.97
CA ALA A 147 -21.53 15.84 9.12
C ALA A 147 -20.98 16.47 7.82
N THR A 148 -19.76 16.98 7.85
CA THR A 148 -19.16 17.68 6.71
C THR A 148 -17.84 17.05 6.31
N ILE A 149 -17.38 17.31 5.07
CA ILE A 149 -16.05 16.87 4.58
C ILE A 149 -14.94 17.44 5.47
N LEU A 150 -15.03 18.71 5.84
CA LEU A 150 -14.05 19.36 6.72
C LEU A 150 -13.97 18.68 8.08
N ASP A 151 -15.12 18.34 8.67
CA ASP A 151 -15.14 17.63 9.96
C ASP A 151 -14.58 16.20 9.82
N MET A 152 -14.78 15.55 8.67
CA MET A 152 -14.19 14.23 8.38
C MET A 152 -12.66 14.32 8.26
N GLU A 153 -12.14 15.31 7.55
CA GLU A 153 -10.70 15.56 7.43
C GLU A 153 -10.07 15.89 8.80
N GLN A 154 -10.73 16.74 9.58
CA GLN A 154 -10.28 17.06 10.93
C GLN A 154 -10.25 15.83 11.83
N GLU A 155 -11.29 14.99 11.79
CA GLU A 155 -11.33 13.75 12.57
C GLU A 155 -10.22 12.77 12.14
N ALA A 156 -9.97 12.63 10.83
CA ALA A 156 -8.89 11.79 10.33
C ALA A 156 -7.52 12.28 10.84
N HIS A 157 -7.28 13.60 10.80
CA HIS A 157 -6.08 14.22 11.36
C HIS A 157 -5.96 13.95 12.87
N ASP A 158 -7.01 14.23 13.63
CA ASP A 158 -7.00 14.14 15.08
C ASP A 158 -6.80 12.69 15.57
N ILE A 159 -7.41 11.72 14.89
CA ILE A 159 -7.20 10.30 15.16
C ILE A 159 -5.70 9.94 15.01
N ILE A 160 -5.05 10.38 13.92
CA ILE A 160 -3.62 10.10 13.71
C ILE A 160 -2.79 10.76 14.79
N MET A 161 -3.03 12.05 15.08
CA MET A 161 -2.28 12.81 16.08
C MET A 161 -2.42 12.24 17.50
N GLN A 162 -3.56 11.65 17.83
CA GLN A 162 -3.81 11.03 19.14
C GLN A 162 -3.18 9.63 19.25
N ASN A 163 -2.88 8.98 18.16
CA ASN A 163 -2.44 7.58 18.13
C ASN A 163 -1.00 7.39 17.62
N CYS A 164 -0.30 8.44 17.24
CA CYS A 164 1.04 8.34 16.68
C CYS A 164 1.96 9.46 17.18
N TRP A 165 3.21 9.10 17.47
CA TRP A 165 4.30 10.03 17.81
C TRP A 165 5.23 10.18 16.61
N TYR A 166 5.68 11.40 16.34
CA TYR A 166 6.70 11.64 15.32
C TYR A 166 8.05 11.06 15.79
N SER A 167 8.52 10.01 15.13
CA SER A 167 9.75 9.31 15.52
C SER A 167 10.34 8.54 14.34
N GLU A 168 11.65 8.52 14.24
CA GLU A 168 12.42 7.67 13.31
C GLU A 168 12.64 6.26 13.89
N GLU A 169 12.27 6.02 15.14
CA GLU A 169 12.34 4.71 15.76
C GLU A 169 11.20 3.81 15.29
N GLY A 170 11.51 2.54 15.09
CA GLY A 170 10.52 1.55 14.67
C GLY A 170 10.82 0.94 13.32
N SER A 171 10.23 -0.23 13.06
CA SER A 171 10.46 -0.98 11.83
C SER A 171 9.73 -0.41 10.62
N TYR A 172 8.72 0.40 10.83
CA TYR A 172 7.79 0.88 9.80
C TYR A 172 7.63 2.40 9.77
N HIS A 173 8.55 3.16 10.34
CA HIS A 173 8.38 4.61 10.52
C HIS A 173 8.13 5.37 9.21
N GLN A 174 8.56 4.84 8.05
CA GLN A 174 8.35 5.43 6.72
C GLN A 174 7.02 5.04 6.04
N SER A 175 6.16 4.25 6.68
CA SER A 175 4.92 3.76 6.08
C SER A 175 3.72 3.87 7.02
N SER A 176 2.53 3.69 6.47
CA SER A 176 1.26 3.62 7.24
C SER A 176 1.30 2.58 8.36
N ALA A 177 2.09 1.52 8.20
CA ALA A 177 2.29 0.53 9.26
C ALA A 177 2.91 1.11 10.53
N GLY A 178 3.75 2.15 10.43
CA GLY A 178 4.29 2.85 11.59
C GLY A 178 3.18 3.43 12.46
N VAL A 179 2.22 4.12 11.86
CA VAL A 179 1.05 4.67 12.56
C VAL A 179 0.13 3.56 13.06
N LEU A 180 -0.17 2.58 12.18
CA LEU A 180 -1.20 1.59 12.43
C LEU A 180 -0.78 0.47 13.40
N LEU A 181 0.50 0.10 13.41
CA LEU A 181 1.02 -1.01 14.22
C LEU A 181 1.87 -0.55 15.41
N GLU A 182 2.70 0.48 15.22
CA GLU A 182 3.70 0.88 16.22
C GLU A 182 3.33 2.18 16.96
N GLY A 183 2.45 3.00 16.38
CA GLY A 183 2.14 4.34 16.90
C GLY A 183 3.35 5.29 16.82
N LYS A 184 4.28 5.02 15.89
CA LYS A 184 5.49 5.82 15.63
C LYS A 184 5.71 5.92 14.13
N ALA A 185 5.84 7.13 13.60
CA ALA A 185 6.10 7.34 12.19
C ALA A 185 6.77 8.70 11.95
N VAL A 186 7.35 8.85 10.76
CA VAL A 186 7.76 10.14 10.21
C VAL A 186 6.73 10.64 9.19
N CYS A 187 7.01 11.75 8.51
CA CYS A 187 6.09 12.42 7.59
C CYS A 187 5.41 11.48 6.58
N ALA A 188 6.13 10.53 6.01
CA ALA A 188 5.58 9.57 5.03
C ALA A 188 4.48 8.69 5.65
N GLY A 189 4.72 8.11 6.82
CA GLY A 189 3.70 7.28 7.50
C GLY A 189 2.45 8.05 7.89
N TYR A 190 2.60 9.31 8.34
CA TYR A 190 1.47 10.22 8.60
C TYR A 190 0.67 10.49 7.32
N ALA A 191 1.35 10.85 6.22
CA ALA A 191 0.72 11.16 4.94
C ALA A 191 -0.04 9.96 4.37
N GLU A 192 0.60 8.79 4.33
CA GLU A 192 -0.02 7.55 3.85
C GLU A 192 -1.25 7.15 4.67
N THR A 193 -1.18 7.29 6.00
CA THR A 193 -2.34 6.96 6.85
C THR A 193 -3.48 7.95 6.66
N PHE A 194 -3.18 9.24 6.52
CA PHE A 194 -4.18 10.25 6.23
C PHE A 194 -4.85 10.00 4.88
N GLU A 195 -4.06 9.69 3.84
CA GLU A 195 -4.57 9.29 2.52
C GLU A 195 -5.51 8.08 2.62
N MET A 196 -5.11 7.01 3.33
CA MET A 196 -5.95 5.85 3.57
C MET A 196 -7.31 6.21 4.15
N LEU A 197 -7.32 7.03 5.21
CA LEU A 197 -8.54 7.40 5.91
C LEU A 197 -9.45 8.28 5.05
N CYS A 198 -8.89 9.25 4.35
CA CYS A 198 -9.63 10.10 3.41
C CYS A 198 -10.21 9.29 2.25
N ASN A 199 -9.42 8.44 1.61
CA ASN A 199 -9.88 7.56 0.54
C ASN A 199 -11.04 6.66 0.98
N ALA A 200 -10.95 6.06 2.18
CA ALA A 200 -11.98 5.16 2.71
C ALA A 200 -13.34 5.84 2.95
N VAL A 201 -13.35 7.17 3.09
CA VAL A 201 -14.58 7.95 3.26
C VAL A 201 -14.96 8.75 1.98
N GLY A 202 -14.24 8.52 0.87
CA GLY A 202 -14.54 9.10 -0.43
C GLY A 202 -14.00 10.52 -0.62
N ILE A 203 -13.12 10.99 0.23
CA ILE A 203 -12.37 12.23 0.04
C ILE A 203 -11.15 11.91 -0.84
N GLN A 204 -11.04 12.61 -1.95
CA GLN A 204 -9.91 12.42 -2.88
C GLN A 204 -8.70 13.21 -2.34
N THR A 205 -7.58 12.53 -2.20
CA THR A 205 -6.28 13.07 -1.78
C THR A 205 -5.30 13.06 -2.93
#